data_93d400cf3f83aad6c9789e358af5549b
#
_entry.id   93d400cf3f83aad6c9789e358af5549b
#
_cell.length_a   1.000
_cell.length_b   1.000
_cell.length_c   1.000
_cell.angle_alpha   90.00
_cell.angle_beta   90.00
_cell.angle_gamma   90.00
#
_symmetry.space_group_name_H-M   'P 1'
#
loop_
_entity.id
_entity.type
_entity.pdbx_description
1 polymer ?
#
loop_
_entity_poly.entity_id
_entity_poly.type
_entity_poly.pdbx_seq_one_letter_code
_entity_poly.pdbx_strand_id
1 'polypeptide(L)'
;MILSRSKHARRRLLERAAKRHYRNFGPPAFQAFLRDRGCVVCGSRPVELAHVNGRKMGGNQGPNFWKYNLVPLCPEHHREMDQRLGRKRFEEKCGIDLEVWAWRVHYLWKEEGQ
;
A
#
# COMPACT_ATOMS: atom_id res chain seq x y z
N MET A 1 -29.34 -4.51 -18.99
CA MET A 1 -29.40 -5.82 -18.36
C MET A 1 -28.01 -6.43 -18.24
N ILE A 2 -27.71 -6.93 -17.08
CA ILE A 2 -26.42 -7.59 -16.86
C ILE A 2 -26.49 -9.01 -17.34
N LEU A 3 -25.60 -9.35 -18.25
CA LEU A 3 -25.51 -10.72 -18.70
C LEU A 3 -24.89 -11.56 -17.61
N SER A 4 -25.51 -12.68 -17.32
CA SER A 4 -24.92 -13.58 -16.35
C SER A 4 -23.67 -14.23 -16.97
N ARG A 5 -22.60 -14.14 -16.23
CA ARG A 5 -21.36 -14.78 -16.63
C ARG A 5 -21.36 -16.22 -16.12
N SER A 6 -20.74 -17.12 -16.86
CA SER A 6 -20.56 -18.47 -16.39
C SER A 6 -19.78 -18.47 -15.07
N LYS A 7 -19.95 -19.53 -14.27
CA LYS A 7 -19.17 -19.71 -13.05
C LYS A 7 -17.68 -19.67 -13.34
N HIS A 8 -17.29 -20.24 -14.45
CA HIS A 8 -15.90 -20.31 -14.86
C HIS A 8 -15.32 -18.91 -15.13
N ALA A 9 -16.08 -18.09 -15.89
CA ALA A 9 -15.64 -16.72 -16.18
C ALA A 9 -15.57 -15.87 -14.91
N ARG A 10 -16.54 -16.01 -14.01
CA ARG A 10 -16.53 -15.29 -12.74
C ARG A 10 -15.33 -15.66 -11.87
N ARG A 11 -15.02 -16.96 -11.82
CA ARG A 11 -13.85 -17.41 -11.06
C ARG A 11 -12.56 -16.82 -11.59
N ARG A 12 -12.40 -16.78 -12.91
CA ARG A 12 -11.19 -16.17 -13.51
C ARG A 12 -11.06 -14.69 -13.18
N LEU A 13 -12.19 -13.98 -13.16
CA LEU A 13 -12.17 -12.55 -12.78
C LEU A 13 -11.75 -12.36 -11.33
N LEU A 14 -12.27 -13.20 -10.44
CA LEU A 14 -11.90 -13.12 -9.03
C LEU A 14 -10.43 -13.46 -8.81
N GLU A 15 -9.93 -14.45 -9.52
CA GLU A 15 -8.53 -14.82 -9.43
C GLU A 15 -7.62 -13.69 -9.91
N ARG A 16 -7.97 -13.02 -11.00
CA ARG A 16 -7.21 -11.89 -11.50
C ARG A 16 -7.25 -10.70 -10.54
N ALA A 17 -8.41 -10.46 -9.95
CA ALA A 17 -8.54 -9.40 -8.94
C ALA A 17 -7.70 -9.69 -7.72
N ALA A 18 -7.67 -10.94 -7.26
CA ALA A 18 -6.87 -11.35 -6.13
C ALA A 18 -5.38 -11.19 -6.41
N LYS A 19 -4.94 -11.59 -7.61
CA LYS A 19 -3.53 -11.42 -8.00
C LYS A 19 -3.13 -9.96 -8.08
N ARG A 20 -4.01 -9.10 -8.60
CA ARG A 20 -3.77 -7.67 -8.68
C ARG A 20 -3.67 -7.06 -7.30
N HIS A 21 -4.55 -7.45 -6.39
CA HIS A 21 -4.52 -6.95 -5.02
C HIS A 21 -3.23 -7.36 -4.33
N TYR A 22 -2.83 -8.62 -4.48
CA TYR A 22 -1.58 -9.10 -3.89
C TYR A 22 -0.37 -8.34 -4.46
N ARG A 23 -0.35 -8.15 -5.76
CA ARG A 23 0.74 -7.40 -6.41
C ARG A 23 0.87 -5.99 -5.83
N ASN A 24 -0.27 -5.35 -5.57
CA ASN A 24 -0.29 -3.98 -5.07
C ASN A 24 -0.04 -3.87 -3.57
N PHE A 25 -0.54 -4.82 -2.79
CA PHE A 25 -0.56 -4.68 -1.33
C PHE A 25 0.12 -5.82 -0.57
N GLY A 26 0.52 -6.86 -1.25
CA GLY A 26 1.22 -7.97 -0.64
C GLY A 26 0.31 -8.95 0.09
N PRO A 27 0.90 -9.85 0.87
CA PRO A 27 0.13 -10.85 1.59
C PRO A 27 -0.72 -10.24 2.69
N PRO A 28 -1.88 -10.87 3.01
CA PRO A 28 -2.74 -10.36 4.07
C PRO A 28 -2.03 -10.15 5.42
N ALA A 29 -1.07 -10.99 5.74
CA ALA A 29 -0.31 -10.84 6.98
C ALA A 29 0.48 -9.54 7.01
N PHE A 30 1.06 -9.15 5.89
CA PHE A 30 1.78 -7.88 5.79
C PHE A 30 0.83 -6.70 5.90
N GLN A 31 -0.32 -6.78 5.24
CA GLN A 31 -1.33 -5.73 5.32
C GLN A 31 -1.80 -5.54 6.76
N ALA A 32 -2.07 -6.64 7.47
CA ALA A 32 -2.48 -6.59 8.86
C ALA A 32 -1.39 -5.97 9.75
N PHE A 33 -0.14 -6.32 9.49
CA PHE A 33 0.99 -5.77 10.22
C PHE A 33 1.06 -4.26 10.07
N LEU A 34 0.88 -3.74 8.85
CA LEU A 34 0.89 -2.30 8.62
C LEU A 34 -0.28 -1.60 9.31
N ARG A 35 -1.48 -2.18 9.22
CA ARG A 35 -2.66 -1.59 9.83
C ARG A 35 -2.53 -1.51 11.35
N ASP A 36 -1.87 -2.48 11.94
CA ASP A 36 -1.68 -2.51 13.38
C ASP A 36 -0.68 -1.47 13.87
N ARG A 37 0.26 -1.08 13.03
CA ARG A 37 1.28 -0.12 13.45
C ARG A 37 0.79 1.32 13.57
N GLY A 38 -0.23 1.69 12.82
CA GLY A 38 -0.72 3.07 12.82
C GLY A 38 0.06 3.96 11.85
N CYS A 39 -0.41 5.18 11.71
CA CYS A 39 0.15 6.16 10.78
C CYS A 39 1.60 6.49 11.13
N VAL A 40 2.50 6.47 10.14
CA VAL A 40 3.92 6.78 10.39
C VAL A 40 4.15 8.23 10.77
N VAL A 41 3.19 9.11 10.49
CA VAL A 41 3.31 10.53 10.82
C VAL A 41 2.76 10.84 12.21
N CYS A 42 1.56 10.35 12.52
CA CYS A 42 0.87 10.74 13.77
C CYS A 42 0.47 9.57 14.67
N GLY A 43 0.70 8.34 14.21
CA GLY A 43 0.39 7.16 15.02
C GLY A 43 -1.08 6.79 15.09
N SER A 44 -1.97 7.56 14.47
CA SER A 44 -3.41 7.31 14.58
C SER A 44 -3.85 6.12 13.73
N ARG A 45 -5.00 5.59 14.08
CA ARG A 45 -5.70 4.51 13.37
C ARG A 45 -7.14 4.94 13.15
N PRO A 46 -7.80 4.42 12.11
CA PRO A 46 -7.33 3.43 11.15
C PRO A 46 -6.35 4.04 10.14
N VAL A 47 -5.65 3.18 9.42
CA VAL A 47 -4.73 3.61 8.38
C VAL A 47 -5.12 3.00 7.04
N GLU A 48 -4.63 3.65 5.99
CA GLU A 48 -4.67 3.14 4.63
C GLU A 48 -3.25 2.76 4.22
N LEU A 49 -3.13 1.87 3.28
CA LEU A 49 -1.83 1.42 2.79
C LEU A 49 -1.45 2.27 1.60
N ALA A 50 -0.46 3.14 1.77
CA ALA A 50 -0.08 4.12 0.77
C ALA A 50 1.17 3.66 0.02
N HIS A 51 1.12 3.73 -1.31
CA HIS A 51 2.30 3.48 -2.13
C HIS A 51 3.21 4.71 -2.12
N VAL A 52 4.47 4.48 -1.86
CA VAL A 52 5.47 5.55 -1.85
C VAL A 52 5.85 5.92 -3.28
N ASN A 53 6.09 4.92 -4.11
CA ASN A 53 6.39 5.13 -5.52
C ASN A 53 5.22 4.67 -6.36
N GLY A 54 4.64 5.60 -7.12
CA GLY A 54 3.51 5.29 -7.98
C GLY A 54 3.95 4.73 -9.32
N ARG A 55 2.96 4.29 -10.08
CA ARG A 55 3.19 3.69 -11.40
C ARG A 55 3.84 4.67 -12.38
N LYS A 56 3.50 5.95 -12.26
CA LYS A 56 3.99 6.98 -13.17
C LYS A 56 5.47 7.30 -12.99
N MET A 57 6.05 6.84 -11.91
CA MET A 57 7.45 7.09 -11.60
C MET A 57 8.37 6.00 -12.13
N GLY A 58 7.92 5.26 -13.13
CA GLY A 58 8.69 4.14 -13.65
C GLY A 58 8.73 2.95 -12.72
N GLY A 59 7.85 2.94 -11.74
CA GLY A 59 7.79 1.85 -10.80
C GLY A 59 7.45 0.54 -11.50
N ASN A 60 8.12 -0.50 -11.08
CA ASN A 60 7.86 -1.82 -11.59
C ASN A 60 6.48 -2.29 -11.11
N GLN A 61 5.58 -2.49 -12.08
CA GLN A 61 4.23 -2.99 -11.79
C GLN A 61 4.18 -4.50 -11.76
N GLY A 62 5.32 -5.14 -11.66
CA GLY A 62 5.42 -6.57 -11.55
C GLY A 62 4.82 -7.11 -10.25
N PRO A 63 4.94 -8.42 -10.03
CA PRO A 63 4.27 -9.08 -8.92
C PRO A 63 4.72 -8.63 -7.53
N ASN A 64 5.79 -7.87 -7.46
CA ASN A 64 6.36 -7.41 -6.19
C ASN A 64 6.25 -5.90 -5.99
N PHE A 65 5.26 -5.26 -6.62
CA PHE A 65 5.09 -3.82 -6.52
C PHE A 65 4.92 -3.35 -5.07
N TRP A 66 4.38 -4.20 -4.20
CA TRP A 66 4.16 -3.89 -2.79
C TRP A 66 5.45 -3.89 -1.95
N LYS A 67 6.50 -4.58 -2.41
CA LYS A 67 7.71 -4.72 -1.60
C LYS A 67 8.45 -3.40 -1.46
N TYR A 68 8.76 -3.06 -0.21
CA TYR A 68 9.50 -1.84 0.13
C TYR A 68 8.85 -0.57 -0.45
N ASN A 69 7.54 -0.59 -0.60
CA ASN A 69 6.82 0.48 -1.29
C ASN A 69 5.53 0.89 -0.59
N LEU A 70 5.22 0.33 0.57
CA LEU A 70 4.00 0.63 1.30
C LEU A 70 4.32 1.21 2.67
N VAL A 71 3.57 2.25 3.04
CA VAL A 71 3.60 2.77 4.40
C VAL A 71 2.16 2.93 4.89
N PRO A 72 1.92 2.77 6.20
CA PRO A 72 0.60 3.05 6.75
C PRO A 72 0.46 4.55 7.00
N LEU A 73 -0.61 5.13 6.46
CA LEU A 73 -0.95 6.54 6.68
C LEU A 73 -2.43 6.62 7.04
N CYS A 74 -2.76 7.46 8.01
CA CYS A 74 -4.18 7.71 8.28
C CYS A 74 -4.82 8.37 7.05
N PRO A 75 -6.16 8.29 6.90
CA PRO A 75 -6.81 8.84 5.72
C PRO A 75 -6.48 10.30 5.46
N GLU A 76 -6.35 11.09 6.51
CA GLU A 76 -6.04 12.51 6.36
C GLU A 76 -4.64 12.73 5.79
N HIS A 77 -3.63 12.08 6.35
CA HIS A 77 -2.26 12.23 5.85
C HIS A 77 -2.08 11.60 4.47
N HIS A 78 -2.77 10.51 4.21
CA HIS A 78 -2.74 9.88 2.89
C HIS A 78 -3.30 10.82 1.82
N ARG A 79 -4.42 11.48 2.14
CA ARG A 79 -5.04 12.45 1.23
C ARG A 79 -4.15 13.67 1.03
N GLU A 80 -3.53 14.14 2.10
CA GLU A 80 -2.62 15.28 2.02
C GLU A 80 -1.45 14.99 1.08
N MET A 81 -0.86 13.79 1.21
CA MET A 81 0.23 13.39 0.34
C MET A 81 -0.21 13.26 -1.11
N ASP A 82 -1.33 12.56 -1.37
CA ASP A 82 -1.74 12.24 -2.72
C ASP A 82 -2.40 13.40 -3.46
N GLN A 83 -3.21 14.21 -2.76
CA GLN A 83 -4.09 15.17 -3.42
C GLN A 83 -3.72 16.62 -3.19
N ARG A 84 -3.04 16.93 -2.09
CA ARG A 84 -2.78 18.34 -1.74
C ARG A 84 -1.35 18.76 -1.99
N LEU A 85 -0.39 18.01 -1.47
CA LEU A 85 1.00 18.44 -1.49
C LEU A 85 1.86 17.70 -2.50
N GLY A 86 1.58 16.43 -2.73
CA GLY A 86 2.50 15.54 -3.40
C GLY A 86 3.53 15.02 -2.41
N ARG A 87 4.20 13.95 -2.79
CA ARG A 87 5.11 13.24 -1.89
C ARG A 87 6.22 14.11 -1.34
N LYS A 88 6.91 14.84 -2.19
CA LYS A 88 8.10 15.61 -1.78
C LYS A 88 7.75 16.69 -0.76
N ARG A 89 6.71 17.46 -1.05
CA ARG A 89 6.28 18.52 -0.12
C ARG A 89 5.74 17.94 1.17
N PHE A 90 5.05 16.81 1.07
CA PHE A 90 4.54 16.12 2.24
C PHE A 90 5.68 15.67 3.14
N GLU A 91 6.74 15.08 2.56
CA GLU A 91 7.92 14.68 3.31
C GLU A 91 8.60 15.85 3.99
N GLU A 92 8.71 16.96 3.29
CA GLU A 92 9.31 18.18 3.87
C GLU A 92 8.48 18.71 5.03
N LYS A 93 7.16 18.75 4.86
CA LYS A 93 6.26 19.24 5.90
C LYS A 93 6.29 18.38 7.14
N CYS A 94 6.29 17.08 6.98
CA CYS A 94 6.20 16.14 8.10
C CYS A 94 7.57 15.75 8.66
N GLY A 95 8.65 16.13 7.99
CA GLY A 95 10.00 15.81 8.45
C GLY A 95 10.30 14.33 8.38
N ILE A 96 9.77 13.62 7.38
CA ILE A 96 9.97 12.19 7.25
C ILE A 96 10.44 11.85 5.83
N ASP A 97 11.03 10.67 5.70
CA ASP A 97 11.40 10.08 4.42
C ASP A 97 10.55 8.83 4.24
N LEU A 98 9.58 8.89 3.33
CA LEU A 98 8.64 7.79 3.13
C LEU A 98 9.32 6.53 2.61
N GLU A 99 10.32 6.68 1.77
CA GLU A 99 11.04 5.53 1.24
C GLU A 99 11.78 4.78 2.35
N VAL A 100 12.41 5.51 3.25
CA VAL A 100 13.06 4.92 4.42
C VAL A 100 12.03 4.20 5.29
N TRP A 101 10.86 4.80 5.49
CA TRP A 101 9.79 4.17 6.27
C TRP A 101 9.27 2.91 5.59
N ALA A 102 9.12 2.92 4.26
CA ALA A 102 8.67 1.72 3.54
C ALA A 102 9.66 0.57 3.71
N TRP A 103 10.95 0.85 3.65
CA TRP A 103 11.98 -0.16 3.92
C TRP A 103 11.94 -0.64 5.35
N ARG A 104 11.81 0.28 6.29
CA ARG A 104 11.79 -0.06 7.72
C ARG A 104 10.62 -0.96 8.07
N VAL A 105 9.40 -0.62 7.64
CA VAL A 105 8.24 -1.44 7.98
C VAL A 105 8.32 -2.81 7.31
N HIS A 106 8.84 -2.89 6.11
CA HIS A 106 9.01 -4.16 5.43
C HIS A 106 10.01 -5.05 6.15
N TYR A 107 11.13 -4.46 6.55
CA TYR A 107 12.16 -5.16 7.30
C TYR A 107 11.62 -5.67 8.63
N LEU A 108 10.92 -4.82 9.37
CA LEU A 108 10.34 -5.20 10.66
C LEU A 108 9.32 -6.33 10.51
N TRP A 109 8.53 -6.31 9.45
CA TRP A 109 7.60 -7.38 9.20
C TRP A 109 8.32 -8.71 8.99
N LYS A 110 9.40 -8.71 8.24
CA LYS A 110 10.18 -9.93 8.02
C LYS A 110 10.78 -10.46 9.32
N GLU A 111 11.22 -9.57 10.19
CA GLU A 111 11.83 -9.97 11.46
C GLU A 111 10.81 -10.45 12.48
N GLU A 112 9.68 -9.75 12.58
CA GLU A 112 8.68 -9.99 13.63
C GLU A 112 7.46 -10.75 13.15
N GLY A 113 7.09 -10.60 11.90
CA GLY A 113 5.83 -11.09 11.37
C GLY A 113 5.85 -12.50 10.83
N GLN A 114 7.00 -13.13 10.83
CA GLN A 114 7.11 -14.49 10.31
C GLN A 114 7.44 -15.48 11.40
#